data_34f038e7c4bb1ad41c05944e7cddc565
#
_entry.id   34f038e7c4bb1ad41c05944e7cddc565
#
_cell.length_a   1.000
_cell.length_b   1.000
_cell.length_c   1.000
_cell.angle_alpha   90.00
_cell.angle_beta   90.00
_cell.angle_gamma   90.00
#
_symmetry.space_group_name_H-M   'P 1'
#
loop_
_entity.id
_entity.type
_entity.pdbx_description
1 polymer ?
#
loop_
_entity_poly.entity_id
_entity_poly.type
_entity_poly.pdbx_seq_one_letter_code
_entity_poly.pdbx_strand_id
1 'polypeptide(L)'
;CKRGVIRLASAFGYESFSWKGDTLIMAKGTECSPLFAWAEKVIAEGDLYYTEVSPHKQYSVMNIIVVGLLPGEDFTYDIRVKANCNALKLYELSPVEGTYTVVAKHKNASGYEVRIPRQLRNEIVLELLDPSQDSNVPVSVIDVGKALESKGFDWGKTDLDDMNVVVDFTRMQAFVEVVDWNSAKIEITI
;
A
#
# COMPACT_ATOMS: atom_id res chain seq x y z
N CYS A 1 2.20 -31.42 -22.89
CA CYS A 1 1.35 -30.20 -22.89
C CYS A 1 0.90 -29.87 -24.30
N LYS A 2 -0.35 -29.38 -24.49
CA LYS A 2 -0.75 -28.84 -25.80
C LYS A 2 0.04 -27.55 -26.04
N ARG A 3 0.62 -27.39 -27.22
CA ARG A 3 1.26 -26.14 -27.66
C ARG A 3 0.23 -25.02 -27.59
N GLY A 4 0.59 -23.88 -26.98
CA GLY A 4 -0.33 -22.77 -26.82
C GLY A 4 0.20 -21.68 -25.92
N VAL A 5 -0.66 -20.72 -25.63
CA VAL A 5 -0.37 -19.63 -24.69
C VAL A 5 -0.54 -20.13 -23.26
N ILE A 6 0.50 -20.02 -22.47
CA ILE A 6 0.50 -20.33 -21.03
C ILE A 6 0.69 -19.02 -20.27
N ARG A 7 -0.06 -18.81 -19.19
CA ARG A 7 0.16 -17.73 -18.24
C ARG A 7 0.77 -18.30 -16.98
N LEU A 8 1.88 -17.75 -16.56
CA LEU A 8 2.59 -18.09 -15.35
C LEU A 8 2.47 -16.93 -14.37
N ALA A 9 2.28 -17.22 -13.10
CA ALA A 9 2.34 -16.22 -12.04
C ALA A 9 2.93 -16.82 -10.78
N SER A 10 3.63 -15.99 -10.02
CA SER A 10 4.17 -16.30 -8.70
C SER A 10 3.83 -15.16 -7.74
N ALA A 11 3.48 -15.48 -6.50
CA ALA A 11 3.26 -14.50 -5.45
C ALA A 11 3.76 -15.04 -4.12
N PHE A 12 4.33 -14.18 -3.29
CA PHE A 12 4.68 -14.47 -1.90
C PHE A 12 4.41 -13.24 -1.01
N GLY A 13 4.31 -13.45 0.31
CA GLY A 13 3.91 -12.39 1.24
C GLY A 13 2.42 -12.05 1.10
N TYR A 14 1.57 -13.04 0.85
CA TYR A 14 0.13 -12.85 0.62
C TYR A 14 -0.75 -13.26 1.82
N GLU A 15 -0.21 -13.25 3.03
CA GLU A 15 -0.88 -13.73 4.25
C GLU A 15 -2.18 -12.99 4.57
N SER A 16 -2.27 -11.70 4.17
CA SER A 16 -3.50 -10.89 4.31
C SER A 16 -4.50 -11.08 3.18
N PHE A 17 -4.20 -11.95 2.21
CA PHE A 17 -5.03 -12.17 1.03
C PHE A 17 -5.64 -13.58 1.01
N SER A 18 -6.78 -13.69 0.36
CA SER A 18 -7.42 -14.95 0.00
C SER A 18 -7.48 -15.11 -1.52
N TRP A 19 -7.37 -16.34 -2.01
CA TRP A 19 -7.46 -16.66 -3.42
C TRP A 19 -8.91 -16.77 -3.90
N LYS A 20 -9.23 -16.10 -5.01
CA LYS A 20 -10.47 -16.29 -5.75
C LYS A 20 -10.16 -16.32 -7.26
N GLY A 21 -10.05 -17.52 -7.81
CA GLY A 21 -9.61 -17.71 -9.19
C GLY A 21 -8.14 -17.27 -9.35
N ASP A 22 -7.91 -16.28 -10.22
CA ASP A 22 -6.61 -15.64 -10.47
C ASP A 22 -6.38 -14.36 -9.66
N THR A 23 -7.26 -14.07 -8.73
CA THR A 23 -7.27 -12.81 -7.98
C THR A 23 -6.97 -13.06 -6.50
N LEU A 24 -6.03 -12.29 -5.96
CA LEU A 24 -5.77 -12.16 -4.54
C LEU A 24 -6.64 -11.05 -3.96
N ILE A 25 -7.48 -11.36 -2.97
CA ILE A 25 -8.42 -10.42 -2.35
C ILE A 25 -8.10 -10.29 -0.87
N MET A 26 -7.91 -9.06 -0.41
CA MET A 26 -7.65 -8.77 1.00
C MET A 26 -8.91 -8.91 1.86
N ALA A 27 -8.75 -9.41 3.06
CA ALA A 27 -9.78 -9.38 4.07
C ALA A 27 -10.02 -7.93 4.54
N LYS A 28 -11.29 -7.59 4.80
CA LYS A 28 -11.65 -6.25 5.29
C LYS A 28 -11.02 -5.99 6.66
N GLY A 29 -10.46 -4.80 6.84
CA GLY A 29 -9.86 -4.37 8.11
C GLY A 29 -8.46 -4.94 8.38
N THR A 30 -7.88 -5.70 7.45
CA THR A 30 -6.51 -6.21 7.58
C THR A 30 -5.52 -5.30 6.86
N GLU A 31 -4.34 -5.13 7.45
CA GLU A 31 -3.23 -4.44 6.80
C GLU A 31 -2.67 -5.29 5.67
N CYS A 32 -2.21 -4.65 4.58
CA CYS A 32 -1.56 -5.34 3.49
C CYS A 32 -0.28 -6.04 3.96
N SER A 33 -0.16 -7.35 3.71
CA SER A 33 1.09 -8.06 3.88
C SER A 33 2.12 -7.63 2.82
N PRO A 34 3.43 -7.84 3.03
CA PRO A 34 4.46 -7.45 2.07
C PRO A 34 4.41 -8.33 0.82
N LEU A 35 3.44 -8.05 -0.04
CA LEU A 35 3.15 -8.79 -1.27
C LEU A 35 4.18 -8.50 -2.36
N PHE A 36 4.80 -9.55 -2.87
CA PHE A 36 5.60 -9.52 -4.09
C PHE A 36 4.97 -10.48 -5.10
N ALA A 37 4.90 -10.06 -6.35
CA ALA A 37 4.30 -10.86 -7.41
C ALA A 37 5.03 -10.70 -8.74
N TRP A 38 4.93 -11.73 -9.57
CA TRP A 38 5.47 -11.79 -10.92
C TRP A 38 4.49 -12.51 -11.82
N ALA A 39 4.39 -12.10 -13.07
CA ALA A 39 3.57 -12.75 -14.06
C ALA A 39 4.20 -12.68 -15.44
N GLU A 40 4.05 -13.74 -16.22
CA GLU A 40 4.53 -13.84 -17.59
C GLU A 40 3.53 -14.57 -18.48
N LYS A 41 3.45 -14.13 -19.73
CA LYS A 41 2.72 -14.80 -20.79
C LYS A 41 3.70 -15.47 -21.74
N VAL A 42 3.67 -16.78 -21.80
CA VAL A 42 4.58 -17.61 -22.57
C VAL A 42 3.86 -18.27 -23.73
N ILE A 43 4.53 -18.33 -24.89
CA ILE A 43 4.10 -19.15 -26.02
C ILE A 43 4.93 -20.45 -25.97
N ALA A 44 4.29 -21.55 -25.57
CA ALA A 44 4.94 -22.85 -25.50
C ALA A 44 5.05 -23.48 -26.91
N GLU A 45 6.24 -23.39 -27.52
CA GLU A 45 6.53 -23.94 -28.84
C GLU A 45 7.27 -25.30 -28.76
N GLY A 46 7.92 -25.58 -27.62
CA GLY A 46 8.69 -26.77 -27.33
C GLY A 46 8.17 -27.61 -26.18
N ASP A 47 8.88 -28.70 -25.88
CA ASP A 47 8.54 -29.59 -24.76
C ASP A 47 9.12 -29.11 -23.43
N LEU A 48 10.00 -28.11 -23.44
CA LEU A 48 10.69 -27.56 -22.29
C LEU A 48 10.78 -26.03 -22.40
N TYR A 49 10.49 -25.35 -21.32
CA TYR A 49 10.60 -23.90 -21.19
C TYR A 49 11.25 -23.55 -19.84
N TYR A 50 12.19 -22.63 -19.88
CA TYR A 50 12.83 -22.05 -18.70
C TYR A 50 12.52 -20.57 -18.64
N THR A 51 12.16 -20.05 -17.45
CA THR A 51 12.03 -18.63 -17.20
C THR A 51 12.62 -18.27 -15.84
N GLU A 52 13.09 -17.06 -15.72
CA GLU A 52 13.53 -16.49 -14.46
C GLU A 52 12.35 -15.76 -13.81
N VAL A 53 12.12 -16.04 -12.53
CA VAL A 53 11.05 -15.42 -11.73
C VAL A 53 11.64 -14.28 -10.92
N SER A 54 11.29 -13.05 -11.27
CA SER A 54 11.73 -11.83 -10.58
C SER A 54 10.52 -11.11 -9.98
N PRO A 55 10.09 -11.46 -8.74
CA PRO A 55 8.91 -10.86 -8.14
C PRO A 55 9.12 -9.40 -7.77
N HIS A 56 8.11 -8.59 -8.06
CA HIS A 56 8.09 -7.15 -7.85
C HIS A 56 7.17 -6.75 -6.71
N LYS A 57 7.52 -5.69 -6.02
CA LYS A 57 6.79 -5.14 -4.87
C LYS A 57 5.43 -4.60 -5.27
N GLN A 58 4.34 -5.15 -4.69
CA GLN A 58 2.96 -4.81 -5.00
C GLN A 58 2.26 -4.02 -3.88
N TYR A 59 3.00 -3.43 -2.97
CA TYR A 59 2.51 -2.60 -1.87
C TYR A 59 3.40 -1.38 -1.69
N SER A 60 2.89 -0.37 -0.99
CA SER A 60 3.66 0.80 -0.56
C SER A 60 3.59 0.92 0.95
N VAL A 61 4.70 1.28 1.60
CA VAL A 61 4.71 1.63 3.01
C VAL A 61 4.43 3.13 3.13
N MET A 62 3.39 3.48 3.88
CA MET A 62 3.10 4.85 4.27
C MET A 62 3.55 5.06 5.71
N ASN A 63 4.58 5.87 5.91
CA ASN A 63 4.97 6.40 7.21
C ASN A 63 4.26 7.72 7.44
N ILE A 64 3.49 7.81 8.53
CA ILE A 64 2.73 9.02 8.87
C ILE A 64 3.36 9.63 10.12
N ILE A 65 3.66 10.91 10.05
CA ILE A 65 4.20 11.71 11.17
C ILE A 65 3.22 12.85 11.44
N VAL A 66 2.75 12.95 12.67
CA VAL A 66 1.87 14.03 13.10
C VAL A 66 2.71 15.15 13.73
N VAL A 67 2.49 16.37 13.27
CA VAL A 67 3.16 17.59 13.75
C VAL A 67 2.13 18.66 14.12
N GLY A 68 2.58 19.74 14.74
CA GLY A 68 1.70 20.86 15.11
C GLY A 68 1.00 20.69 16.47
N LEU A 69 1.40 19.69 17.27
CA LEU A 69 0.96 19.54 18.65
C LEU A 69 1.68 20.55 19.54
N LEU A 70 1.02 21.03 20.60
CA LEU A 70 1.67 21.89 21.61
C LEU A 70 2.68 21.07 22.43
N PRO A 71 3.73 21.72 22.99
CA PRO A 71 4.67 21.02 23.83
C PRO A 71 3.98 20.33 25.02
N GLY A 72 4.15 19.00 25.14
CA GLY A 72 3.54 18.18 26.17
C GLY A 72 2.14 17.65 25.83
N GLU A 73 1.61 17.93 24.66
CA GLU A 73 0.40 17.29 24.18
C GLU A 73 0.72 15.98 23.46
N ASP A 74 -0.05 14.93 23.77
CA ASP A 74 -0.02 13.66 23.08
C ASP A 74 -1.09 13.65 21.98
N PHE A 75 -0.75 13.06 20.83
CA PHE A 75 -1.71 12.78 19.79
C PHE A 75 -2.54 11.55 20.16
N THR A 76 -3.80 11.76 20.49
CA THR A 76 -4.69 10.74 21.06
C THR A 76 -5.64 10.09 20.03
N TYR A 77 -5.56 10.49 18.76
CA TYR A 77 -6.44 9.98 17.71
C TYR A 77 -5.84 8.75 17.03
N ASP A 78 -6.71 7.81 16.66
CA ASP A 78 -6.36 6.78 15.71
C ASP A 78 -6.40 7.32 14.29
N ILE A 79 -5.52 6.81 13.42
CA ILE A 79 -5.50 7.15 11.99
C ILE A 79 -6.01 5.96 11.17
N ARG A 80 -7.17 6.10 10.57
CA ARG A 80 -7.72 5.11 9.64
C ARG A 80 -7.39 5.52 8.21
N VAL A 81 -6.73 4.61 7.48
CA VAL A 81 -6.38 4.80 6.07
C VAL A 81 -7.42 4.13 5.20
N LYS A 82 -7.92 4.84 4.19
CA LYS A 82 -8.84 4.34 3.18
C LYS A 82 -8.25 4.49 1.79
N ALA A 83 -8.45 3.47 0.95
CA ALA A 83 -8.10 3.46 -0.47
C ALA A 83 -9.11 2.61 -1.26
N ASN A 84 -9.03 2.66 -2.59
CA ASN A 84 -10.09 2.15 -3.47
C ASN A 84 -9.74 0.83 -4.18
N CYS A 85 -8.61 0.18 -3.83
CA CYS A 85 -8.30 -1.16 -4.31
C CYS A 85 -7.90 -2.05 -3.13
N ASN A 86 -8.49 -3.24 -3.07
CA ASN A 86 -8.21 -4.25 -2.05
C ASN A 86 -7.88 -5.62 -2.64
N ALA A 87 -7.66 -5.70 -3.95
CA ALA A 87 -7.34 -6.95 -4.61
C ALA A 87 -6.35 -6.76 -5.77
N LEU A 88 -5.70 -7.85 -6.18
CA LEU A 88 -4.74 -7.91 -7.28
C LEU A 88 -5.06 -9.10 -8.20
N LYS A 89 -5.23 -8.85 -9.50
CA LYS A 89 -5.22 -9.89 -10.53
C LYS A 89 -3.78 -10.30 -10.81
N LEU A 90 -3.46 -11.56 -10.58
CA LEU A 90 -2.08 -12.03 -10.65
C LEU A 90 -1.49 -12.08 -12.05
N TYR A 91 -2.26 -12.53 -13.04
CA TYR A 91 -1.71 -12.65 -14.40
C TYR A 91 -1.49 -11.32 -15.11
N GLU A 92 -2.14 -10.26 -14.68
CA GLU A 92 -2.01 -8.91 -15.21
C GLU A 92 -1.22 -7.98 -14.28
N LEU A 93 -0.95 -8.41 -13.05
CA LEU A 93 -0.43 -7.60 -11.93
C LEU A 93 -1.21 -6.27 -11.76
N SER A 94 -2.51 -6.33 -12.02
CA SER A 94 -3.38 -5.16 -12.00
C SER A 94 -4.22 -5.11 -10.73
N PRO A 95 -4.30 -3.95 -10.03
CA PRO A 95 -5.17 -3.79 -8.88
C PRO A 95 -6.65 -3.86 -9.29
N VAL A 96 -7.48 -4.31 -8.37
CA VAL A 96 -8.93 -4.42 -8.56
C VAL A 96 -9.62 -3.52 -7.56
N GLU A 97 -10.58 -2.74 -8.06
CA GLU A 97 -11.41 -1.85 -7.26
C GLU A 97 -12.11 -2.59 -6.12
N GLY A 98 -12.09 -1.97 -4.97
CA GLY A 98 -12.68 -2.47 -3.74
C GLY A 98 -12.24 -1.62 -2.56
N THR A 99 -12.96 -1.70 -1.46
CA THR A 99 -12.66 -0.87 -0.29
C THR A 99 -11.49 -1.45 0.51
N TYR A 100 -10.37 -0.76 0.54
CA TYR A 100 -9.31 -0.95 1.51
C TYR A 100 -9.53 -0.01 2.71
N THR A 101 -9.51 -0.55 3.91
CA THR A 101 -9.69 0.25 5.14
C THR A 101 -8.93 -0.42 6.27
N VAL A 102 -8.00 0.32 6.90
CA VAL A 102 -7.19 -0.17 8.02
C VAL A 102 -6.83 0.97 8.97
N VAL A 103 -6.69 0.67 10.25
CA VAL A 103 -6.13 1.59 11.23
C VAL A 103 -4.60 1.44 11.23
N ALA A 104 -3.89 2.55 11.04
CA ALA A 104 -2.43 2.56 11.02
C ALA A 104 -1.86 2.20 12.39
N LYS A 105 -0.75 1.49 12.41
CA LYS A 105 -0.10 1.07 13.66
C LYS A 105 0.81 2.18 14.19
N HIS A 106 0.74 2.42 15.49
CA HIS A 106 1.71 3.28 16.16
C HIS A 106 3.13 2.71 16.06
N LYS A 107 4.07 3.56 15.68
CA LYS A 107 5.52 3.32 15.77
C LYS A 107 6.13 3.99 17.01
N ASN A 108 5.65 5.19 17.32
CA ASN A 108 6.06 6.01 18.47
C ASN A 108 4.94 7.03 18.78
N ALA A 109 5.18 7.96 19.70
CA ALA A 109 4.18 8.92 20.18
C ALA A 109 3.46 9.74 19.07
N SER A 110 4.14 10.04 17.95
CA SER A 110 3.60 10.85 16.85
C SER A 110 3.72 10.19 15.48
N GLY A 111 4.24 8.96 15.42
CA GLY A 111 4.52 8.24 14.19
C GLY A 111 3.67 6.99 14.02
N TYR A 112 3.19 6.78 12.79
CA TYR A 112 2.40 5.63 12.41
C TYR A 112 2.98 5.00 11.15
N GLU A 113 2.66 3.74 10.94
CA GLU A 113 3.01 3.00 9.72
C GLU A 113 1.84 2.17 9.25
N VAL A 114 1.68 2.09 7.94
CA VAL A 114 0.69 1.23 7.30
C VAL A 114 1.18 0.81 5.92
N ARG A 115 0.93 -0.43 5.53
CA ARG A 115 1.15 -0.92 4.17
C ARG A 115 -0.15 -0.86 3.39
N ILE A 116 -0.08 -0.26 2.20
CA ILE A 116 -1.21 -0.07 1.29
C ILE A 116 -0.97 -0.95 0.06
N PRO A 117 -1.94 -1.77 -0.39
CA PRO A 117 -1.80 -2.54 -1.62
C PRO A 117 -1.75 -1.59 -2.83
N ARG A 118 -1.21 -2.06 -3.96
CA ARG A 118 -1.21 -1.31 -5.23
C ARG A 118 -2.59 -0.75 -5.54
N GLN A 119 -2.64 0.51 -5.93
CA GLN A 119 -3.86 1.23 -6.28
C GLN A 119 -3.92 1.51 -7.78
N LEU A 120 -5.09 1.86 -8.30
CA LEU A 120 -5.28 2.36 -9.66
C LEU A 120 -5.00 3.86 -9.76
N ARG A 121 -5.27 4.59 -8.68
CA ARG A 121 -5.23 6.07 -8.61
C ARG A 121 -4.82 6.55 -7.23
N ASN A 122 -4.40 7.81 -7.15
CA ASN A 122 -4.07 8.49 -5.90
C ASN A 122 -5.34 8.92 -5.11
N GLU A 123 -6.22 7.96 -4.81
CA GLU A 123 -7.44 8.19 -4.04
C GLU A 123 -7.28 7.64 -2.62
N ILE A 124 -6.36 8.25 -1.85
CA ILE A 124 -6.07 7.85 -0.48
C ILE A 124 -6.53 8.93 0.49
N VAL A 125 -7.23 8.50 1.54
CA VAL A 125 -7.79 9.37 2.55
C VAL A 125 -7.35 8.89 3.93
N LEU A 126 -6.93 9.83 4.79
CA LEU A 126 -6.70 9.63 6.21
C LEU A 126 -7.92 10.14 6.99
N GLU A 127 -8.48 9.30 7.84
CA GLU A 127 -9.56 9.64 8.75
C GLU A 127 -9.02 9.63 10.18
N LEU A 128 -9.17 10.74 10.90
CA LEU A 128 -8.84 10.84 12.33
C LEU A 128 -10.03 10.36 13.13
N LEU A 129 -9.80 9.40 14.00
CA LEU A 129 -10.83 8.80 14.86
C LEU A 129 -10.53 9.13 16.31
N ASP A 130 -11.53 9.62 17.03
CA ASP A 130 -11.45 9.78 18.47
C ASP A 130 -11.77 8.43 19.12
N PRO A 131 -10.83 7.76 19.80
CA PRO A 131 -11.07 6.47 20.42
C PRO A 131 -12.06 6.52 21.60
N SER A 132 -12.38 7.72 22.12
CA SER A 132 -13.40 7.91 23.15
C SER A 132 -14.83 7.97 22.62
N GLN A 133 -14.99 8.05 21.28
CA GLN A 133 -16.28 8.15 20.60
C GLN A 133 -16.55 6.92 19.72
N ASP A 134 -17.67 6.93 19.00
CA ASP A 134 -17.96 5.89 18.00
C ASP A 134 -16.91 5.96 16.87
N SER A 135 -16.07 4.93 16.78
CA SER A 135 -14.97 4.82 15.81
C SER A 135 -15.41 4.82 14.34
N ASN A 136 -16.71 4.78 14.05
CA ASN A 136 -17.22 4.83 12.68
C ASN A 136 -17.31 6.26 12.13
N VAL A 137 -17.35 7.27 12.99
CA VAL A 137 -17.45 8.67 12.58
C VAL A 137 -16.09 9.35 12.75
N PRO A 138 -15.42 9.74 11.65
CA PRO A 138 -14.17 10.48 11.76
C PRO A 138 -14.40 11.91 12.23
N VAL A 139 -13.55 12.41 13.13
CA VAL A 139 -13.52 13.82 13.55
C VAL A 139 -12.94 14.72 12.47
N SER A 140 -12.10 14.16 11.59
CA SER A 140 -11.55 14.84 10.44
C SER A 140 -11.17 13.87 9.34
N VAL A 141 -11.15 14.40 8.10
CA VAL A 141 -10.81 13.66 6.88
C VAL A 141 -9.79 14.47 6.09
N ILE A 142 -8.64 13.86 5.79
CA ILE A 142 -7.52 14.49 5.08
C ILE A 142 -7.30 13.73 3.77
N ASP A 143 -7.45 14.42 2.64
CA ASP A 143 -7.16 13.89 1.30
C ASP A 143 -5.65 13.94 1.05
N VAL A 144 -5.02 12.78 1.03
CA VAL A 144 -3.58 12.61 0.73
C VAL A 144 -3.35 12.44 -0.77
N GLY A 145 -4.38 12.02 -1.51
CA GLY A 145 -4.28 11.70 -2.93
C GLY A 145 -3.75 12.85 -3.78
N LYS A 146 -4.24 14.07 -3.54
CA LYS A 146 -3.75 15.27 -4.25
C LYS A 146 -2.29 15.58 -3.97
N ALA A 147 -1.84 15.37 -2.74
CA ALA A 147 -0.45 15.58 -2.36
C ALA A 147 0.46 14.52 -3.02
N LEU A 148 0.05 13.26 -3.06
CA LEU A 148 0.73 12.18 -3.78
C LEU A 148 0.86 12.49 -5.28
N GLU A 149 -0.23 12.93 -5.92
CA GLU A 149 -0.25 13.29 -7.34
C GLU A 149 0.71 14.45 -7.63
N SER A 150 0.72 15.48 -6.79
CA SER A 150 1.61 16.64 -6.93
C SER A 150 3.10 16.30 -6.78
N LYS A 151 3.42 15.20 -6.08
CA LYS A 151 4.78 14.68 -5.88
C LYS A 151 5.16 13.59 -6.89
N GLY A 152 4.28 13.28 -7.84
CA GLY A 152 4.53 12.32 -8.90
C GLY A 152 4.57 10.87 -8.41
N PHE A 153 3.85 10.52 -7.33
CA PHE A 153 3.74 9.13 -6.91
C PHE A 153 3.01 8.31 -7.98
N ASP A 154 3.66 7.25 -8.45
CA ASP A 154 3.19 6.44 -9.57
C ASP A 154 2.89 4.99 -9.14
N TRP A 155 1.62 4.65 -9.11
CA TRP A 155 1.15 3.27 -8.86
C TRP A 155 1.44 2.31 -10.01
N GLY A 156 1.85 2.81 -11.18
CA GLY A 156 2.24 2.02 -12.35
C GLY A 156 3.68 1.50 -12.32
N LYS A 157 4.52 1.97 -11.38
CA LYS A 157 5.89 1.47 -11.24
C LYS A 157 5.94 -0.04 -11.05
N THR A 158 6.96 -0.68 -11.59
CA THR A 158 7.20 -2.13 -11.44
C THR A 158 7.33 -2.49 -9.97
N ASP A 159 8.24 -1.85 -9.26
CA ASP A 159 8.36 -1.88 -7.79
C ASP A 159 7.83 -0.57 -7.23
N LEU A 160 6.84 -0.64 -6.34
CA LEU A 160 6.23 0.55 -5.78
C LEU A 160 7.17 1.26 -4.80
N ASP A 161 7.22 2.59 -4.93
CA ASP A 161 7.88 3.45 -3.95
C ASP A 161 7.13 3.42 -2.61
N ASP A 162 7.81 3.90 -1.58
CA ASP A 162 7.23 4.18 -0.27
C ASP A 162 6.91 5.68 -0.14
N MET A 163 6.17 6.06 0.88
CA MET A 163 5.77 7.44 1.09
C MET A 163 5.88 7.86 2.56
N ASN A 164 6.40 9.07 2.78
CA ASN A 164 6.35 9.76 4.06
C ASN A 164 5.23 10.81 3.99
N VAL A 165 4.31 10.75 4.93
CA VAL A 165 3.17 11.68 5.02
C VAL A 165 3.31 12.45 6.34
N VAL A 166 3.45 13.76 6.25
CA VAL A 166 3.46 14.65 7.41
C VAL A 166 2.07 15.28 7.53
N VAL A 167 1.38 14.98 8.61
CA VAL A 167 0.06 15.55 8.94
C VAL A 167 0.27 16.73 9.89
N ASP A 168 0.02 17.94 9.42
CA ASP A 168 -0.03 19.14 10.27
C ASP A 168 -1.41 19.19 10.95
N PHE A 169 -1.46 18.82 12.22
CA PHE A 169 -2.70 18.75 12.98
C PHE A 169 -3.36 20.13 13.20
N THR A 170 -2.57 21.21 13.30
CA THR A 170 -3.11 22.56 13.48
C THR A 170 -3.79 23.10 12.23
N ARG A 171 -3.31 22.69 11.06
CA ARG A 171 -3.85 23.12 9.75
C ARG A 171 -4.77 22.09 9.11
N MET A 172 -4.83 20.88 9.67
CA MET A 172 -5.55 19.73 9.10
C MET A 172 -5.16 19.48 7.65
N GLN A 173 -3.86 19.51 7.37
CA GLN A 173 -3.27 19.34 6.04
C GLN A 173 -2.22 18.24 6.06
N ALA A 174 -2.03 17.56 4.93
CA ALA A 174 -0.97 16.58 4.75
C ALA A 174 0.04 17.04 3.69
N PHE A 175 1.30 16.79 3.96
CA PHE A 175 2.43 16.93 3.04
C PHE A 175 2.99 15.55 2.75
N VAL A 176 3.40 15.31 1.52
CA VAL A 176 3.90 14.00 1.09
C VAL A 176 5.31 14.12 0.52
N GLU A 177 6.16 13.16 0.86
CA GLU A 177 7.44 12.88 0.25
C GLU A 177 7.41 11.45 -0.31
N VAL A 178 7.82 11.28 -1.56
CA VAL A 178 7.96 9.96 -2.19
C VAL A 178 9.37 9.45 -1.93
N VAL A 179 9.47 8.23 -1.40
CA VAL A 179 10.74 7.57 -1.06
C VAL A 179 10.96 6.43 -2.04
N ASP A 180 11.99 6.55 -2.88
CA ASP A 180 12.37 5.49 -3.83
C ASP A 180 12.69 4.19 -3.07
N TRP A 181 12.05 3.12 -3.45
CA TRP A 181 12.24 1.79 -2.89
C TRP A 181 13.72 1.34 -2.91
N ASN A 182 14.46 1.68 -3.96
CA ASN A 182 15.88 1.32 -4.09
C ASN A 182 16.80 2.16 -3.21
N SER A 183 16.40 3.38 -2.83
CA SER A 183 17.18 4.26 -1.95
C SER A 183 16.98 3.93 -0.47
N ALA A 184 15.96 3.18 -0.13
CA ALA A 184 15.67 2.72 1.25
C ALA A 184 16.59 1.58 1.73
N LYS A 185 17.59 1.19 0.96
CA LYS A 185 18.67 0.31 1.45
C LYS A 185 19.48 1.07 2.47
N ILE A 186 19.13 0.91 3.74
CA ILE A 186 19.90 1.38 4.88
C ILE A 186 21.30 0.75 4.78
N GLU A 187 22.33 1.55 4.52
CA GLU A 187 23.70 1.15 4.76
C GLU A 187 23.87 1.00 6.28
N ILE A 188 23.81 -0.23 6.76
CA ILE A 188 24.25 -0.54 8.12
C ILE A 188 25.78 -0.58 8.04
N THR A 189 26.41 0.53 8.37
CA THR A 189 27.85 0.55 8.67
C THR A 189 28.02 -0.08 10.06
N ILE A 190 28.61 -1.27 10.11
CA ILE A 190 29.03 -1.95 11.34
C ILE A 190 30.35 -1.35 11.81
#